data_13058b8001c11ae9838e0c635e8b3e78
#
_entry.id   13058b8001c11ae9838e0c635e8b3e78
#
_cell.length_a   1.000
_cell.length_b   1.000
_cell.length_c   1.000
_cell.angle_alpha   90.00
_cell.angle_beta   90.00
_cell.angle_gamma   90.00
#
_symmetry.space_group_name_H-M   'P 1'
#
loop_
_entity.id
_entity.type
_entity.pdbx_description
1 polymer ?
#
loop_
_entity_poly.entity_id
_entity_poly.type
_entity_poly.pdbx_seq_one_letter_code
_entity_poly.pdbx_strand_id
1 'polypeptide(L)'
;MGPESWSAVAGVASAVAAALSFVVTCVGLKYQRKTLLEAMRKNVIDSLSYQAERANAFSSGKRDSEWSFQEFANIMFAIDTARNIVARINESDGISRDEARMYFVSLLNQPILSSLKNGSPPDGAFQNKGSISEGLEVINLWNPNAHFLGFTEVNFGIS
;
A
#
# COMPACT_ATOMS: atom_id res chain seq x y z
N MET A 1 29.24 -17.46 -60.31
CA MET A 1 29.34 -17.22 -58.86
C MET A 1 29.81 -18.50 -58.21
N GLY A 2 30.94 -18.47 -57.53
CA GLY A 2 31.52 -19.68 -56.91
C GLY A 2 30.85 -19.98 -55.55
N PRO A 3 30.99 -21.21 -55.04
CA PRO A 3 30.37 -21.64 -53.78
C PRO A 3 30.78 -20.74 -52.56
N GLU A 4 31.91 -20.07 -52.63
CA GLU A 4 32.39 -19.17 -51.58
C GLU A 4 31.54 -17.89 -51.45
N SER A 5 30.97 -17.37 -52.55
CA SER A 5 30.09 -16.19 -52.51
C SER A 5 28.74 -16.49 -51.85
N TRP A 6 28.25 -17.69 -51.98
CA TRP A 6 26.98 -18.12 -51.33
C TRP A 6 27.14 -18.28 -49.84
N SER A 7 28.29 -18.79 -49.38
CA SER A 7 28.53 -18.94 -47.93
C SER A 7 28.67 -17.58 -47.22
N ALA A 8 29.31 -16.58 -47.89
CA ALA A 8 29.40 -15.22 -47.38
C ALA A 8 28.00 -14.55 -47.28
N VAL A 9 27.16 -14.69 -48.30
CA VAL A 9 25.78 -14.11 -48.26
C VAL A 9 24.94 -14.78 -47.18
N ALA A 10 25.01 -16.10 -47.01
CA ALA A 10 24.32 -16.82 -45.97
C ALA A 10 24.78 -16.39 -44.57
N GLY A 11 26.09 -16.14 -44.36
CA GLY A 11 26.65 -15.65 -43.11
C GLY A 11 26.14 -14.24 -42.73
N VAL A 12 26.11 -13.32 -43.71
CA VAL A 12 25.58 -11.97 -43.50
C VAL A 12 24.06 -12.01 -43.18
N ALA A 13 23.29 -12.80 -43.91
CA ALA A 13 21.84 -12.93 -43.66
C ALA A 13 21.56 -13.49 -42.25
N SER A 14 22.34 -14.48 -41.83
CA SER A 14 22.24 -15.05 -40.48
C SER A 14 22.59 -14.04 -39.38
N ALA A 15 23.64 -13.24 -39.56
CA ALA A 15 24.03 -12.21 -38.63
C ALA A 15 22.98 -11.09 -38.49
N VAL A 16 22.38 -10.67 -39.62
CA VAL A 16 21.28 -9.68 -39.59
C VAL A 16 20.05 -10.23 -38.89
N ALA A 17 19.66 -11.48 -39.15
CA ALA A 17 18.54 -12.14 -38.50
C ALA A 17 18.77 -12.25 -36.96
N ALA A 18 19.98 -12.61 -36.55
CA ALA A 18 20.34 -12.67 -35.14
C ALA A 18 20.27 -11.28 -34.47
N ALA A 19 20.78 -10.22 -35.11
CA ALA A 19 20.71 -8.87 -34.61
C ALA A 19 19.27 -8.36 -34.47
N LEU A 20 18.41 -8.62 -35.47
CA LEU A 20 16.99 -8.27 -35.39
C LEU A 20 16.28 -9.01 -34.27
N SER A 21 16.53 -10.32 -34.13
CA SER A 21 15.96 -11.13 -33.03
C SER A 21 16.38 -10.59 -31.65
N PHE A 22 17.64 -10.17 -31.50
CA PHE A 22 18.13 -9.57 -30.27
C PHE A 22 17.41 -8.26 -29.94
N VAL A 23 17.23 -7.37 -30.93
CA VAL A 23 16.51 -6.10 -30.75
C VAL A 23 15.05 -6.35 -30.35
N VAL A 24 14.37 -7.26 -31.04
CA VAL A 24 12.96 -7.61 -30.70
C VAL A 24 12.86 -8.16 -29.29
N THR A 25 13.80 -9.03 -28.88
CA THR A 25 13.84 -9.58 -27.52
C THR A 25 14.07 -8.46 -26.48
N CYS A 26 15.00 -7.56 -26.71
CA CYS A 26 15.25 -6.43 -25.78
C CYS A 26 14.06 -5.50 -25.66
N VAL A 27 13.37 -5.20 -26.76
CA VAL A 27 12.14 -4.40 -26.74
C VAL A 27 11.04 -5.14 -26.01
N GLY A 28 10.85 -6.43 -26.29
CA GLY A 28 9.88 -7.27 -25.60
C GLY A 28 10.08 -7.31 -24.08
N LEU A 29 11.32 -7.46 -23.63
CA LEU A 29 11.65 -7.45 -22.20
C LEU A 29 11.35 -6.11 -21.54
N LYS A 30 11.60 -4.98 -22.21
CA LYS A 30 11.23 -3.65 -21.69
C LYS A 30 9.72 -3.50 -21.50
N TYR A 31 8.94 -3.93 -22.49
CA TYR A 31 7.48 -3.90 -22.38
C TYR A 31 6.96 -4.79 -21.26
N GLN A 32 7.47 -6.02 -21.15
CA GLN A 32 7.10 -6.95 -20.09
C GLN A 32 7.43 -6.37 -18.69
N ARG A 33 8.61 -5.77 -18.53
CA ARG A 33 8.98 -5.13 -17.28
C ARG A 33 8.05 -3.97 -16.93
N LYS A 34 7.70 -3.12 -17.89
CA LYS A 34 6.76 -2.01 -17.69
C LYS A 34 5.39 -2.51 -17.25
N THR A 35 4.85 -3.50 -17.95
CA THR A 35 3.54 -4.11 -17.63
C THR A 35 3.55 -4.74 -16.23
N LEU A 36 4.64 -5.41 -15.85
CA LEU A 36 4.78 -6.00 -14.53
C LEU A 36 4.78 -4.91 -13.42
N LEU A 37 5.54 -3.82 -13.62
CA LEU A 37 5.56 -2.70 -12.67
C LEU A 37 4.19 -2.03 -12.52
N GLU A 38 3.47 -1.83 -13.62
CA GLU A 38 2.11 -1.29 -13.59
C GLU A 38 1.14 -2.23 -12.86
N ALA A 39 1.26 -3.53 -13.07
CA ALA A 39 0.45 -4.53 -12.36
C ALA A 39 0.77 -4.56 -10.84
N MET A 40 2.05 -4.50 -10.47
CA MET A 40 2.46 -4.44 -9.06
C MET A 40 1.94 -3.16 -8.39
N ARG A 41 2.14 -2.00 -9.02
CA ARG A 41 1.60 -0.72 -8.55
C ARG A 41 0.08 -0.80 -8.36
N LYS A 42 -0.63 -1.33 -9.35
CA LYS A 42 -2.09 -1.48 -9.25
C LYS A 42 -2.48 -2.35 -8.07
N ASN A 43 -1.84 -3.49 -7.84
CA ASN A 43 -2.13 -4.36 -6.71
C ASN A 43 -1.95 -3.66 -5.35
N VAL A 44 -0.91 -2.84 -5.20
CA VAL A 44 -0.71 -2.04 -3.99
C VAL A 44 -1.83 -1.02 -3.81
N ILE A 45 -2.15 -0.28 -4.86
CA ILE A 45 -3.23 0.73 -4.86
C ILE A 45 -4.59 0.10 -4.53
N ASP A 46 -4.94 -1.00 -5.18
CA ASP A 46 -6.20 -1.72 -4.94
C ASP A 46 -6.28 -2.24 -3.49
N SER A 47 -5.17 -2.77 -2.96
CA SER A 47 -5.09 -3.22 -1.57
C SER A 47 -5.26 -2.09 -0.56
N LEU A 48 -4.64 -0.94 -0.80
CA LEU A 48 -4.78 0.25 0.05
C LEU A 48 -6.19 0.84 -0.03
N SER A 49 -6.77 0.90 -1.23
CA SER A 49 -8.16 1.34 -1.42
C SER A 49 -9.14 0.48 -0.63
N TYR A 50 -8.97 -0.84 -0.70
CA TYR A 50 -9.81 -1.78 0.08
C TYR A 50 -9.71 -1.52 1.59
N GLN A 51 -8.51 -1.29 2.13
CA GLN A 51 -8.36 -0.98 3.56
C GLN A 51 -8.96 0.38 3.92
N ALA A 52 -8.83 1.39 3.07
CA ALA A 52 -9.46 2.69 3.29
C ALA A 52 -10.99 2.61 3.25
N GLU A 53 -11.56 1.90 2.28
CA GLU A 53 -13.00 1.64 2.21
C GLU A 53 -13.51 0.92 3.45
N ARG A 54 -12.77 -0.09 3.91
CA ARG A 54 -13.09 -0.82 5.14
C ARG A 54 -13.07 0.09 6.36
N ALA A 55 -12.04 0.92 6.55
CA ALA A 55 -11.98 1.88 7.65
C ALA A 55 -13.14 2.88 7.58
N ASN A 56 -13.38 3.44 6.40
CA ASN A 56 -14.44 4.43 6.16
C ASN A 56 -15.85 3.86 6.41
N ALA A 57 -16.08 2.60 6.08
CA ALA A 57 -17.38 1.95 6.32
C ALA A 57 -17.76 1.94 7.80
N PHE A 58 -16.79 1.74 8.69
CA PHE A 58 -17.03 1.76 10.14
C PHE A 58 -17.15 3.17 10.73
N SER A 59 -16.61 4.19 10.07
CA SER A 59 -16.71 5.59 10.51
C SER A 59 -17.88 6.35 9.89
N SER A 60 -18.57 5.77 8.89
CA SER A 60 -19.56 6.45 8.06
C SER A 60 -20.75 6.98 8.87
N GLY A 61 -21.01 8.28 8.73
CA GLY A 61 -22.16 8.95 9.35
C GLY A 61 -22.06 9.14 10.86
N LYS A 62 -20.93 8.83 11.47
CA LYS A 62 -20.72 8.92 12.92
C LYS A 62 -19.56 9.86 13.26
N ARG A 63 -19.67 10.53 14.41
CA ARG A 63 -18.52 11.18 15.05
C ARG A 63 -17.67 10.11 15.74
N ASP A 64 -16.41 10.41 15.98
CA ASP A 64 -15.49 9.49 16.67
C ASP A 64 -15.98 9.09 18.08
N SER A 65 -16.62 10.00 18.81
CA SER A 65 -17.23 9.73 20.13
C SER A 65 -18.41 8.75 20.08
N GLU A 66 -18.96 8.50 18.90
CA GLU A 66 -20.10 7.60 18.69
C GLU A 66 -19.69 6.20 18.22
N TRP A 67 -18.38 5.97 18.00
CA TRP A 67 -17.90 4.66 17.59
C TRP A 67 -17.96 3.68 18.76
N SER A 68 -18.52 2.51 18.49
CA SER A 68 -18.37 1.37 19.39
C SER A 68 -16.91 0.89 19.39
N PHE A 69 -16.53 0.15 20.43
CA PHE A 69 -15.20 -0.48 20.48
C PHE A 69 -14.92 -1.33 19.24
N GLN A 70 -15.89 -2.08 18.76
CA GLN A 70 -15.74 -2.94 17.59
C GLN A 70 -15.48 -2.13 16.31
N GLU A 71 -16.17 -1.02 16.13
CA GLU A 71 -15.93 -0.11 15.00
C GLU A 71 -14.54 0.53 15.09
N PHE A 72 -14.19 1.02 16.27
CA PHE A 72 -12.86 1.58 16.52
C PHE A 72 -11.76 0.54 16.25
N ALA A 73 -11.89 -0.68 16.77
CA ALA A 73 -10.94 -1.75 16.54
C ALA A 73 -10.78 -2.08 15.05
N ASN A 74 -11.88 -2.17 14.30
CA ASN A 74 -11.85 -2.44 12.87
C ASN A 74 -11.17 -1.31 12.08
N ILE A 75 -11.38 -0.05 12.47
CA ILE A 75 -10.68 1.09 11.87
C ILE A 75 -9.17 0.98 12.14
N MET A 76 -8.77 0.72 13.38
CA MET A 76 -7.35 0.59 13.75
C MET A 76 -6.66 -0.56 13.02
N PHE A 77 -7.30 -1.71 12.92
CA PHE A 77 -6.77 -2.86 12.18
C PHE A 77 -6.67 -2.61 10.66
N ALA A 78 -7.62 -1.88 10.08
CA ALA A 78 -7.55 -1.53 8.67
C ALA A 78 -6.36 -0.60 8.38
N ILE A 79 -6.14 0.41 9.24
CA ILE A 79 -4.99 1.33 9.11
C ILE A 79 -3.67 0.57 9.35
N ASP A 80 -3.60 -0.30 10.36
CA ASP A 80 -2.41 -1.12 10.63
C ASP A 80 -2.07 -2.04 9.45
N THR A 81 -3.09 -2.65 8.84
CA THR A 81 -2.92 -3.45 7.63
C THR A 81 -2.36 -2.62 6.49
N ALA A 82 -2.88 -1.41 6.26
CA ALA A 82 -2.37 -0.50 5.25
C ALA A 82 -0.91 -0.09 5.53
N ARG A 83 -0.56 0.20 6.79
CA ARG A 83 0.80 0.46 7.23
C ARG A 83 1.75 -0.69 6.91
N ASN A 84 1.31 -1.92 7.17
CA ASN A 84 2.09 -3.13 6.88
C ASN A 84 2.24 -3.37 5.37
N ILE A 85 1.23 -3.06 4.55
CA ILE A 85 1.34 -3.07 3.08
C ILE A 85 2.41 -2.09 2.64
N VAL A 86 2.34 -0.83 3.09
CA VAL A 86 3.31 0.21 2.73
C VAL A 86 4.73 -0.14 3.19
N ALA A 87 4.89 -0.71 4.39
CA ALA A 87 6.19 -1.11 4.91
C ALA A 87 6.90 -2.18 4.03
N ARG A 88 6.12 -3.01 3.33
CA ARG A 88 6.63 -4.08 2.46
C ARG A 88 6.94 -3.63 1.03
N ILE A 89 6.60 -2.40 0.67
CA ILE A 89 6.89 -1.86 -0.67
C ILE A 89 8.39 -1.80 -0.90
N ASN A 90 8.84 -2.35 -2.02
CA ASN A 90 10.20 -2.30 -2.52
C ASN A 90 10.30 -1.31 -3.69
N GLU A 91 11.51 -0.86 -4.01
CA GLU A 91 11.76 0.03 -5.17
C GLU A 91 11.30 -0.57 -6.51
N SER A 92 11.20 -1.91 -6.58
CA SER A 92 10.73 -2.63 -7.76
C SER A 92 9.21 -2.63 -7.96
N ASP A 93 8.42 -2.12 -6.99
CA ASP A 93 6.96 -2.24 -7.04
C ASP A 93 6.28 -1.11 -7.83
N GLY A 94 7.07 -0.20 -8.43
CA GLY A 94 6.58 0.88 -9.29
C GLY A 94 5.84 2.00 -8.56
N ILE A 95 5.90 2.00 -7.23
CA ILE A 95 5.35 3.04 -6.35
C ILE A 95 6.27 3.20 -5.13
N SER A 96 6.48 4.42 -4.66
CA SER A 96 7.23 4.66 -3.44
C SER A 96 6.36 4.49 -2.19
N ARG A 97 7.00 4.25 -1.03
CA ARG A 97 6.31 4.17 0.26
C ARG A 97 5.57 5.46 0.60
N ASP A 98 6.18 6.60 0.34
CA ASP A 98 5.55 7.90 0.61
C ASP A 98 4.36 8.16 -0.30
N GLU A 99 4.45 7.84 -1.59
CA GLU A 99 3.34 7.96 -2.53
C GLU A 99 2.18 7.06 -2.11
N ALA A 100 2.45 5.80 -1.76
CA ALA A 100 1.44 4.85 -1.31
C ALA A 100 0.78 5.30 0.01
N ARG A 101 1.57 5.82 0.97
CA ARG A 101 1.06 6.39 2.23
C ARG A 101 0.15 7.59 1.97
N MET A 102 0.61 8.56 1.17
CA MET A 102 -0.18 9.75 0.84
C MET A 102 -1.48 9.39 0.13
N TYR A 103 -1.43 8.42 -0.79
CA TYR A 103 -2.61 7.91 -1.44
C TYR A 103 -3.61 7.33 -0.43
N PHE A 104 -3.17 6.46 0.47
CA PHE A 104 -4.03 5.89 1.51
C PHE A 104 -4.67 6.97 2.39
N VAL A 105 -3.87 7.94 2.88
CA VAL A 105 -4.34 9.05 3.71
C VAL A 105 -5.42 9.88 2.98
N SER A 106 -5.26 10.09 1.68
CA SER A 106 -6.22 10.86 0.88
C SER A 106 -7.60 10.19 0.74
N LEU A 107 -7.68 8.88 0.96
CA LEU A 107 -8.91 8.11 0.89
C LEU A 107 -9.67 8.02 2.21
N LEU A 108 -9.02 8.37 3.34
CA LEU A 108 -9.64 8.27 4.65
C LEU A 108 -10.64 9.42 4.90
N ASN A 109 -11.75 9.09 5.54
CA ASN A 109 -12.77 10.06 5.94
C ASN A 109 -12.27 11.02 7.03
N GLN A 110 -12.79 12.24 7.02
CA GLN A 110 -12.46 13.29 7.99
C GLN A 110 -12.63 12.86 9.47
N PRO A 111 -13.68 12.13 9.89
CA PRO A 111 -13.78 11.68 11.27
C PRO A 111 -12.57 10.85 11.73
N ILE A 112 -12.05 9.94 10.87
CA ILE A 112 -10.87 9.13 11.19
C ILE A 112 -9.63 10.03 11.33
N LEU A 113 -9.40 10.90 10.34
CA LEU A 113 -8.24 11.80 10.35
C LEU A 113 -8.29 12.77 11.53
N SER A 114 -9.46 13.33 11.84
CA SER A 114 -9.64 14.26 12.96
C SER A 114 -9.41 13.58 14.31
N SER A 115 -9.91 12.36 14.50
CA SER A 115 -9.73 11.59 15.72
C SER A 115 -8.24 11.31 15.97
N LEU A 116 -7.54 10.78 14.97
CA LEU A 116 -6.09 10.48 15.09
C LEU A 116 -5.23 11.74 15.23
N LYS A 117 -5.63 12.86 14.63
CA LYS A 117 -4.94 14.14 14.75
C LYS A 117 -5.11 14.78 16.13
N ASN A 118 -6.29 14.64 16.74
CA ASN A 118 -6.61 15.22 18.06
C ASN A 118 -5.91 14.50 19.22
N GLY A 119 -5.31 13.37 18.95
CA GLY A 119 -4.34 12.76 19.85
C GLY A 119 -4.91 11.92 20.96
N SER A 120 -6.22 11.71 21.06
CA SER A 120 -6.79 10.79 22.04
C SER A 120 -7.76 9.81 21.37
N PRO A 121 -7.71 8.53 21.74
CA PRO A 121 -8.73 7.59 21.32
C PRO A 121 -10.11 8.06 21.77
N PRO A 122 -11.15 7.82 20.98
CA PRO A 122 -12.50 8.19 21.33
C PRO A 122 -12.99 7.46 22.60
N ASP A 123 -13.85 8.11 23.37
CA ASP A 123 -14.36 7.58 24.65
C ASP A 123 -14.95 6.17 24.53
N GLY A 124 -15.60 5.86 23.41
CA GLY A 124 -16.13 4.54 23.11
C GLY A 124 -15.09 3.42 23.03
N ALA A 125 -13.83 3.77 22.74
CA ALA A 125 -12.73 2.81 22.70
C ALA A 125 -12.41 2.18 24.06
N PHE A 126 -12.76 2.87 25.14
CA PHE A 126 -12.48 2.42 26.52
C PHE A 126 -13.72 1.84 27.24
N GLN A 127 -14.90 2.00 26.66
CA GLN A 127 -16.15 1.56 27.28
C GLN A 127 -16.45 0.07 27.08
N ASN A 128 -15.56 -0.67 26.45
CA ASN A 128 -15.80 -2.08 26.22
C ASN A 128 -15.67 -2.89 27.50
N LYS A 129 -16.73 -3.59 27.85
CA LYS A 129 -16.76 -4.57 28.95
C LYS A 129 -16.13 -5.93 28.56
N GLY A 130 -15.43 -5.98 27.43
CA GLY A 130 -14.67 -7.13 26.99
C GLY A 130 -13.34 -7.29 27.76
N SER A 131 -12.53 -8.22 27.33
CA SER A 131 -11.21 -8.49 27.91
C SER A 131 -10.31 -7.24 27.86
N ILE A 132 -9.71 -6.89 28.99
CA ILE A 132 -8.75 -5.79 29.10
C ILE A 132 -7.58 -5.97 28.09
N SER A 133 -7.20 -7.21 27.80
CA SER A 133 -6.14 -7.53 26.83
C SER A 133 -6.47 -7.08 25.41
N GLU A 134 -7.71 -7.29 24.95
CA GLU A 134 -8.15 -6.87 23.60
C GLU A 134 -8.16 -5.34 23.47
N GLY A 135 -8.59 -4.65 24.53
CA GLY A 135 -8.56 -3.19 24.56
C GLY A 135 -7.14 -2.65 24.45
N LEU A 136 -6.18 -3.25 25.15
CA LEU A 136 -4.77 -2.83 25.12
C LEU A 136 -4.13 -3.08 23.76
N GLU A 137 -4.45 -4.18 23.09
CA GLU A 137 -3.94 -4.45 21.73
C GLU A 137 -4.36 -3.35 20.74
N VAL A 138 -5.62 -2.95 20.75
CA VAL A 138 -6.13 -1.91 19.86
C VAL A 138 -5.53 -0.54 20.21
N ILE A 139 -5.38 -0.22 21.51
CA ILE A 139 -4.74 1.01 21.96
C ILE A 139 -3.28 1.06 21.52
N ASN A 140 -2.56 -0.06 21.59
CA ASN A 140 -1.17 -0.14 21.14
C ASN A 140 -1.00 0.13 19.64
N LEU A 141 -2.05 -0.01 18.84
CA LEU A 141 -2.03 0.35 17.42
C LEU A 141 -2.20 1.86 17.19
N TRP A 142 -2.65 2.63 18.18
CA TRP A 142 -2.97 4.04 18.00
C TRP A 142 -1.75 4.86 17.54
N ASN A 143 -0.70 4.88 18.35
CA ASN A 143 0.49 5.68 18.05
C ASN A 143 1.18 5.27 16.74
N PRO A 144 1.45 3.97 16.48
CA PRO A 144 1.99 3.56 15.19
C PRO A 144 1.14 3.98 14.00
N ASN A 145 -0.19 3.93 14.14
CA ASN A 145 -1.10 4.33 13.07
C ASN A 145 -1.14 5.86 12.91
N ALA A 146 -1.17 6.62 14.01
CA ALA A 146 -1.09 8.08 13.97
C ALA A 146 0.22 8.53 13.30
N HIS A 147 1.34 7.97 13.70
CA HIS A 147 2.65 8.24 13.09
C HIS A 147 2.67 7.89 11.59
N PHE A 148 2.14 6.73 11.21
CA PHE A 148 2.00 6.33 9.81
C PHE A 148 1.21 7.34 8.98
N LEU A 149 0.13 7.91 9.55
CA LEU A 149 -0.67 8.94 8.88
C LEU A 149 -0.02 10.35 8.91
N GLY A 150 1.12 10.50 9.59
CA GLY A 150 1.85 11.77 9.69
C GLY A 150 1.43 12.66 10.85
N PHE A 151 0.77 12.09 11.87
CA PHE A 151 0.37 12.78 13.09
C PHE A 151 1.37 12.54 14.23
N THR A 152 1.32 13.42 15.24
CA THR A 152 2.19 13.32 16.40
C THR A 152 1.73 12.20 17.33
N GLU A 153 2.68 11.46 17.90
CA GLU A 153 2.40 10.45 18.92
C GLU A 153 1.85 11.08 20.18
N VAL A 154 0.90 10.39 20.81
CA VAL A 154 0.34 10.79 22.09
C VAL A 154 0.94 9.97 23.20
N ASN A 155 1.36 10.66 24.25
CA ASN A 155 1.83 10.00 25.46
C ASN A 155 0.61 9.60 26.29
N PHE A 156 0.14 8.36 26.14
CA PHE A 156 -0.83 7.80 27.06
C PHE A 156 -0.08 7.55 28.36
N GLY A 157 -0.23 8.44 29.33
CA GLY A 157 0.29 8.23 30.68
C GLY A 157 -0.42 7.05 31.35
N ILE A 158 -0.13 5.84 30.90
CA ILE A 158 -0.50 4.61 31.59
C ILE A 158 0.56 4.43 32.67
N SER A 159 0.29 4.99 33.84
CA SER A 159 1.01 4.72 35.08
C SER A 159 0.37 3.56 35.83
#